data_e475567f1c4a2bae07f8059c1e8ed48d
#
_entry.id   e475567f1c4a2bae07f8059c1e8ed48d
#
_cell.length_a   1.000
_cell.length_b   1.000
_cell.length_c   1.000
_cell.angle_alpha   90.00
_cell.angle_beta   90.00
_cell.angle_gamma   90.00
#
_symmetry.space_group_name_H-M   'P 1'
#
loop_
_entity.id
_entity.type
_entity.pdbx_description
1 polymer ?
#
loop_
_entity_poly.entity_id
_entity_poly.type
_entity_poly.pdbx_seq_one_letter_code
_entity_poly.pdbx_strand_id
1 'polypeptide(L)'
;MALFSDVFRQTNAYAMQLGGILGLYWCLGLLCMVAGFQVSFLHSLVPVIILGAPLLGYFLARYFEGQVRADAPVDFVRAFLFCYLMYLYATVILGGVTYIYFTMFDEGSLIEANIAQLQRPEMKELLSSPQIQSQINEALTTTGFKSLEEMFRSVTPLMLAANIVDLNLLIGVILSIPTAFFIKTKPIRK
;
A
#
# COMPACT_ATOMS: atom_id res chain seq x y z
N MET A 1 6.53 -33.66 9.49
CA MET A 1 6.67 -32.83 8.26
C MET A 1 5.32 -32.59 7.56
N ALA A 2 4.46 -33.58 7.36
CA ALA A 2 3.15 -33.42 6.68
C ALA A 2 2.25 -32.35 7.36
N LEU A 3 2.14 -32.36 8.67
CA LEU A 3 1.28 -31.41 9.41
C LEU A 3 1.69 -29.94 9.24
N PHE A 4 2.98 -29.65 9.17
CA PHE A 4 3.49 -28.29 8.95
C PHE A 4 3.18 -27.80 7.53
N SER A 5 3.30 -28.69 6.54
CA SER A 5 2.95 -28.40 5.15
C SER A 5 1.47 -28.05 4.99
N ASP A 6 0.58 -28.77 5.66
CA ASP A 6 -0.87 -28.54 5.59
C ASP A 6 -1.28 -27.24 6.28
N VAL A 7 -0.69 -26.93 7.44
CA VAL A 7 -0.92 -25.67 8.16
C VAL A 7 -0.44 -24.46 7.32
N PHE A 8 0.74 -24.59 6.70
CA PHE A 8 1.24 -23.53 5.82
C PHE A 8 0.33 -23.33 4.60
N ARG A 9 -0.08 -24.40 3.93
CA ARG A 9 -0.97 -24.36 2.77
C ARG A 9 -2.30 -23.72 3.09
N GLN A 10 -2.89 -24.07 4.24
CA GLN A 10 -4.11 -23.46 4.75
C GLN A 10 -3.93 -21.96 5.00
N THR A 11 -2.86 -21.58 5.70
CA THR A 11 -2.55 -20.18 6.01
C THR A 11 -2.38 -19.36 4.75
N ASN A 12 -1.66 -19.89 3.76
CA ASN A 12 -1.43 -19.21 2.48
C ASN A 12 -2.73 -19.07 1.66
N ALA A 13 -3.59 -20.10 1.65
CA ALA A 13 -4.86 -20.06 0.94
C ALA A 13 -5.79 -18.96 1.49
N TYR A 14 -5.91 -18.86 2.81
CA TYR A 14 -6.66 -17.75 3.44
C TYR A 14 -6.00 -16.40 3.20
N ALA A 15 -4.67 -16.31 3.28
CA ALA A 15 -3.96 -15.06 3.02
C ALA A 15 -4.18 -14.56 1.59
N MET A 16 -4.21 -15.45 0.61
CA MET A 16 -4.49 -15.11 -0.78
C MET A 16 -5.93 -14.58 -0.95
N GLN A 17 -6.92 -15.26 -0.38
CA GLN A 17 -8.32 -14.86 -0.48
C GLN A 17 -8.60 -13.52 0.22
N LEU A 18 -8.12 -13.38 1.46
CA LEU A 18 -8.35 -12.16 2.26
C LEU A 18 -7.45 -11.01 1.79
N GLY A 19 -6.26 -11.31 1.27
CA GLY A 19 -5.40 -10.35 0.58
C GLY A 19 -6.03 -9.83 -0.71
N GLY A 20 -6.80 -10.67 -1.41
CA GLY A 20 -7.63 -10.23 -2.54
C GLY A 20 -8.65 -9.16 -2.14
N ILE A 21 -9.36 -9.37 -1.03
CA ILE A 21 -10.32 -8.38 -0.48
C ILE A 21 -9.61 -7.07 -0.10
N LEU A 22 -8.49 -7.17 0.61
CA LEU A 22 -7.70 -6.00 1.00
C LEU A 22 -7.13 -5.27 -0.22
N GLY A 23 -6.69 -6.01 -1.26
CA GLY A 23 -6.21 -5.46 -2.52
C GLY A 23 -7.29 -4.68 -3.28
N LEU A 24 -8.51 -5.21 -3.34
CA LEU A 24 -9.66 -4.49 -3.91
C LEU A 24 -9.99 -3.21 -3.13
N TYR A 25 -9.89 -3.25 -1.80
CA TYR A 25 -10.02 -2.06 -0.97
C TYR A 25 -8.97 -0.99 -1.31
N TRP A 26 -7.72 -1.39 -1.51
CA TRP A 26 -6.64 -0.49 -1.96
C TRP A 26 -6.88 0.06 -3.37
N CYS A 27 -7.42 -0.76 -4.29
CA CYS A 27 -7.80 -0.30 -5.63
C CYS A 27 -8.91 0.76 -5.57
N LEU A 28 -9.85 0.65 -4.62
CA LEU A 28 -10.82 1.72 -4.37
C LEU A 28 -10.13 3.03 -3.96
N GLY A 29 -9.11 2.97 -3.11
CA GLY A 29 -8.28 4.11 -2.74
C GLY A 29 -7.58 4.75 -3.95
N LEU A 30 -7.01 3.93 -4.83
CA LEU A 30 -6.41 4.39 -6.09
C LEU A 30 -7.45 5.09 -6.98
N LEU A 31 -8.64 4.50 -7.15
CA LEU A 31 -9.72 5.11 -7.92
C LEU A 31 -10.16 6.46 -7.33
N CYS A 32 -10.31 6.54 -6.01
CA CYS A 32 -10.64 7.80 -5.34
C CYS A 32 -9.53 8.84 -5.51
N MET A 33 -8.27 8.45 -5.49
CA MET A 33 -7.14 9.35 -5.72
C MET A 33 -7.17 9.90 -7.14
N VAL A 34 -7.31 9.05 -8.15
CA VAL A 34 -7.31 9.43 -9.55
C VAL A 34 -8.54 10.28 -9.91
N ALA A 35 -9.75 9.81 -9.57
CA ALA A 35 -10.98 10.55 -9.82
C ALA A 35 -11.06 11.85 -9.01
N GLY A 36 -10.33 11.92 -7.90
CA GLY A 36 -10.25 13.09 -7.02
C GLY A 36 -9.63 14.32 -7.68
N PHE A 37 -8.84 14.15 -8.75
CA PHE A 37 -8.35 15.30 -9.54
C PHE A 37 -9.48 16.04 -10.25
N GLN A 38 -10.57 15.34 -10.59
CA GLN A 38 -11.75 15.94 -11.21
C GLN A 38 -12.84 16.28 -10.19
N VAL A 39 -12.96 15.48 -9.13
CA VAL A 39 -14.00 15.60 -8.11
C VAL A 39 -13.37 15.69 -6.72
N SER A 40 -13.20 16.91 -6.21
CA SER A 40 -12.50 17.18 -4.93
C SER A 40 -13.02 16.38 -3.73
N PHE A 41 -14.31 16.03 -3.70
CA PHE A 41 -14.89 15.18 -2.66
C PHE A 41 -14.22 13.79 -2.62
N LEU A 42 -13.94 13.16 -3.77
CA LEU A 42 -13.29 11.85 -3.82
C LEU A 42 -11.87 11.89 -3.29
N HIS A 43 -11.18 13.01 -3.51
CA HIS A 43 -9.83 13.19 -2.95
C HIS A 43 -9.85 13.20 -1.43
N SER A 44 -10.87 13.79 -0.80
CA SER A 44 -11.01 13.80 0.66
C SER A 44 -11.30 12.43 1.28
N LEU A 45 -11.73 11.44 0.50
CA LEU A 45 -11.91 10.06 0.95
C LEU A 45 -10.60 9.27 1.04
N VAL A 46 -9.55 9.67 0.31
CA VAL A 46 -8.27 8.96 0.27
C VAL A 46 -7.66 8.77 1.67
N PRO A 47 -7.54 9.81 2.53
CA PRO A 47 -7.04 9.63 3.89
C PRO A 47 -7.90 8.67 4.72
N VAL A 48 -9.22 8.69 4.54
CA VAL A 48 -10.15 7.78 5.24
C VAL A 48 -9.90 6.33 4.85
N ILE A 49 -9.70 6.08 3.55
CA ILE A 49 -9.38 4.74 3.04
C ILE A 49 -8.01 4.28 3.56
N ILE A 50 -7.00 5.15 3.56
CA ILE A 50 -5.68 4.82 4.09
C ILE A 50 -5.75 4.46 5.57
N LEU A 51 -6.46 5.26 6.39
CA LEU A 51 -6.63 5.00 7.82
C LEU A 51 -7.52 3.77 8.10
N GLY A 52 -8.45 3.47 7.20
CA GLY A 52 -9.31 2.27 7.30
C GLY A 52 -8.59 0.96 6.99
N ALA A 53 -7.49 0.99 6.24
CA ALA A 53 -6.78 -0.21 5.82
C ALA A 53 -6.20 -1.05 6.99
N PRO A 54 -5.55 -0.47 8.02
CA PRO A 54 -5.13 -1.23 9.20
C PRO A 54 -6.29 -1.88 9.94
N LEU A 55 -7.42 -1.20 10.04
CA LEU A 55 -8.63 -1.73 10.68
C LEU A 55 -9.19 -2.91 9.88
N LEU A 56 -9.33 -2.76 8.57
CA LEU A 56 -9.77 -3.84 7.70
C LEU A 56 -8.80 -5.03 7.80
N GLY A 57 -7.50 -4.80 7.73
CA GLY A 57 -6.47 -5.84 7.88
C GLY A 57 -6.60 -6.58 9.22
N TYR A 58 -6.85 -5.87 10.31
CA TYR A 58 -7.10 -6.47 11.61
C TYR A 58 -8.38 -7.33 11.62
N PHE A 59 -9.49 -6.85 11.05
CA PHE A 59 -10.74 -7.63 10.99
C PHE A 59 -10.58 -8.88 10.13
N LEU A 60 -9.90 -8.81 9.00
CA LEU A 60 -9.60 -9.96 8.15
C LEU A 60 -8.72 -10.98 8.89
N ALA A 61 -7.75 -10.52 9.68
CA ALA A 61 -6.90 -11.38 10.48
C ALA A 61 -7.68 -12.04 11.63
N ARG A 62 -8.61 -11.35 12.26
CA ARG A 62 -9.53 -11.94 13.25
C ARG A 62 -10.46 -12.97 12.62
N TYR A 63 -10.95 -12.71 11.42
CA TYR A 63 -11.74 -13.68 10.67
C TYR A 63 -10.93 -14.96 10.39
N PHE A 64 -9.69 -14.82 9.91
CA PHE A 64 -8.79 -15.97 9.72
C PHE A 64 -8.61 -16.77 11.01
N GLU A 65 -8.27 -16.11 12.12
CA GLU A 65 -8.10 -16.79 13.43
C GLU A 65 -9.37 -17.58 13.80
N GLY A 66 -10.55 -16.99 13.64
CA GLY A 66 -11.82 -17.65 13.94
C GLY A 66 -12.06 -18.91 13.10
N GLN A 67 -11.65 -18.91 11.82
CA GLN A 67 -11.83 -20.05 10.91
C GLN A 67 -10.87 -21.22 11.21
N VAL A 68 -9.63 -20.92 11.56
CA VAL A 68 -8.58 -21.96 11.66
C VAL A 68 -8.31 -22.41 13.10
N ARG A 69 -8.87 -21.74 14.10
CA ARG A 69 -8.64 -22.01 15.52
C ARG A 69 -9.02 -23.42 15.95
N ALA A 70 -10.07 -23.99 15.33
CA ALA A 70 -10.55 -25.34 15.65
C ALA A 70 -9.56 -26.42 15.14
N ASP A 71 -8.87 -26.16 14.03
CA ASP A 71 -7.97 -27.13 13.40
C ASP A 71 -6.58 -27.12 14.03
N ALA A 72 -6.05 -25.92 14.28
CA ALA A 72 -4.72 -25.75 14.87
C ALA A 72 -4.59 -24.36 15.54
N PRO A 73 -3.84 -24.28 16.67
CA PRO A 73 -3.63 -23.01 17.34
C PRO A 73 -2.92 -22.02 16.41
N VAL A 74 -3.31 -20.74 16.53
CA VAL A 74 -2.66 -19.65 15.81
C VAL A 74 -1.60 -19.06 16.74
N ASP A 75 -0.37 -19.56 16.64
CA ASP A 75 0.78 -18.97 17.31
C ASP A 75 1.20 -17.64 16.66
N PHE A 76 2.16 -16.95 17.26
CA PHE A 76 2.62 -15.67 16.76
C PHE A 76 3.21 -15.77 15.33
N VAL A 77 3.98 -16.83 15.07
CA VAL A 77 4.66 -17.01 13.77
C VAL A 77 3.63 -17.24 12.66
N ARG A 78 2.63 -18.09 12.90
CA ARG A 78 1.53 -18.35 11.97
C ARG A 78 0.69 -17.09 11.73
N ALA A 79 0.38 -16.35 12.80
CA ALA A 79 -0.36 -15.10 12.72
C ALA A 79 0.41 -14.03 11.92
N PHE A 80 1.70 -13.85 12.19
CA PHE A 80 2.56 -12.93 11.46
C PHE A 80 2.67 -13.31 9.98
N LEU A 81 2.94 -14.58 9.70
CA LEU A 81 3.05 -15.09 8.33
C LEU A 81 1.75 -14.87 7.55
N PHE A 82 0.60 -15.15 8.18
CA PHE A 82 -0.70 -14.88 7.57
C PHE A 82 -0.85 -13.39 7.22
N CYS A 83 -0.63 -12.49 8.18
CA CYS A 83 -0.77 -11.05 7.97
C CYS A 83 0.18 -10.56 6.86
N TYR A 84 1.45 -10.96 6.91
CA TYR A 84 2.44 -10.58 5.90
C TYR A 84 2.04 -11.04 4.49
N LEU A 85 1.65 -12.31 4.33
CA LEU A 85 1.19 -12.83 3.05
C LEU A 85 -0.08 -12.15 2.56
N MET A 86 -1.02 -11.84 3.45
CA MET A 86 -2.24 -11.09 3.12
C MET A 86 -1.90 -9.70 2.55
N TYR A 87 -1.00 -8.95 3.19
CA TYR A 87 -0.53 -7.66 2.67
C TYR A 87 0.26 -7.83 1.36
N LEU A 88 1.07 -8.87 1.23
CA LEU A 88 1.81 -9.17 0.00
C LEU A 88 0.85 -9.38 -1.18
N TYR A 89 -0.19 -10.22 -1.03
CA TYR A 89 -1.18 -10.44 -2.08
C TYR A 89 -1.97 -9.18 -2.42
N ALA A 90 -2.37 -8.41 -1.42
CA ALA A 90 -3.04 -7.13 -1.62
C ALA A 90 -2.15 -6.15 -2.41
N THR A 91 -0.86 -6.09 -2.09
CA THR A 91 0.13 -5.24 -2.75
C THR A 91 0.36 -5.63 -4.21
N VAL A 92 0.43 -6.93 -4.50
CA VAL A 92 0.56 -7.43 -5.90
C VAL A 92 -0.63 -7.01 -6.75
N ILE A 93 -1.85 -7.10 -6.20
CA ILE A 93 -3.07 -6.67 -6.91
C ILE A 93 -3.02 -5.15 -7.15
N LEU A 94 -2.75 -4.36 -6.12
CA LEU A 94 -2.67 -2.90 -6.24
C LEU A 94 -1.59 -2.47 -7.24
N GLY A 95 -0.39 -3.06 -7.15
CA GLY A 95 0.73 -2.77 -8.06
C GLY A 95 0.40 -3.09 -9.51
N GLY A 96 -0.23 -4.24 -9.75
CA GLY A 96 -0.69 -4.64 -11.08
C GLY A 96 -1.74 -3.68 -11.64
N VAL A 97 -2.77 -3.33 -10.85
CA VAL A 97 -3.80 -2.38 -11.25
C VAL A 97 -3.20 -0.98 -11.49
N THR A 98 -2.30 -0.53 -10.64
CA THR A 98 -1.58 0.74 -10.80
C THR A 98 -0.80 0.77 -12.12
N TYR A 99 -0.01 -0.28 -12.38
CA TYR A 99 0.76 -0.36 -13.62
C TYR A 99 -0.12 -0.32 -14.87
N ILE A 100 -1.19 -1.12 -14.89
CA ILE A 100 -2.15 -1.16 -16.02
C ILE A 100 -2.81 0.20 -16.20
N TYR A 101 -3.28 0.82 -15.11
CA TYR A 101 -3.93 2.12 -15.18
C TYR A 101 -3.01 3.19 -15.78
N PHE A 102 -1.81 3.37 -15.24
CA PHE A 102 -0.88 4.40 -15.70
C PHE A 102 -0.26 4.11 -17.07
N THR A 103 -0.28 2.86 -17.52
CA THR A 103 0.21 2.51 -18.86
C THR A 103 -0.86 2.70 -19.94
N MET A 104 -2.13 2.41 -19.62
CA MET A 104 -3.18 2.29 -20.63
C MET A 104 -4.23 3.42 -20.60
N PHE A 105 -4.41 4.10 -19.47
CA PHE A 105 -5.52 5.02 -19.27
C PHE A 105 -5.10 6.44 -18.88
N ASP A 106 -3.97 6.61 -18.20
CA ASP A 106 -3.58 7.91 -17.65
C ASP A 106 -3.00 8.85 -18.69
N GLU A 107 -2.33 8.31 -19.73
CA GLU A 107 -1.65 9.09 -20.79
C GLU A 107 -0.75 10.25 -20.26
N GLY A 108 -0.25 10.13 -19.01
CA GLY A 108 0.55 11.14 -18.35
C GLY A 108 -0.23 12.25 -17.65
N SER A 109 -1.55 12.15 -17.58
CA SER A 109 -2.42 13.18 -16.99
C SER A 109 -2.11 13.45 -15.51
N LEU A 110 -1.74 12.43 -14.74
CA LEU A 110 -1.31 12.60 -13.35
C LEU A 110 -0.04 13.44 -13.23
N ILE A 111 0.93 13.20 -14.10
CA ILE A 111 2.21 13.93 -14.11
C ILE A 111 1.95 15.38 -14.46
N GLU A 112 1.18 15.65 -15.51
CA GLU A 112 0.81 17.00 -15.92
C GLU A 112 0.00 17.73 -14.84
N ALA A 113 -0.92 17.06 -14.16
CA ALA A 113 -1.67 17.63 -13.03
C ALA A 113 -0.74 18.02 -11.87
N ASN A 114 0.25 17.18 -11.53
CA ASN A 114 1.24 17.50 -10.51
C ASN A 114 2.14 18.68 -10.92
N ILE A 115 2.60 18.72 -12.17
CA ILE A 115 3.38 19.84 -12.70
C ILE A 115 2.55 21.14 -12.64
N ALA A 116 1.28 21.08 -13.02
CA ALA A 116 0.37 22.22 -12.92
C ALA A 116 0.19 22.71 -11.47
N GLN A 117 0.16 21.80 -10.49
CA GLN A 117 0.14 22.17 -9.08
C GLN A 117 1.42 22.87 -8.62
N LEU A 118 2.60 22.44 -9.10
CA LEU A 118 3.87 23.12 -8.79
C LEU A 118 3.91 24.57 -9.29
N GLN A 119 3.16 24.87 -10.35
CA GLN A 119 3.10 26.21 -10.95
C GLN A 119 2.15 27.16 -10.21
N ARG A 120 1.32 26.69 -9.27
CA ARG A 120 0.42 27.53 -8.48
C ARG A 120 1.21 28.50 -7.59
N PRO A 121 0.72 29.75 -7.43
CA PRO A 121 1.41 30.78 -6.64
C PRO A 121 1.74 30.32 -5.21
N GLU A 122 0.75 29.67 -4.55
CA GLU A 122 0.89 29.15 -3.19
C GLU A 122 2.01 28.10 -3.07
N MET A 123 2.10 27.21 -4.07
CA MET A 123 3.14 26.18 -4.09
C MET A 123 4.52 26.78 -4.41
N LYS A 124 4.58 27.77 -5.32
CA LYS A 124 5.83 28.50 -5.61
C LYS A 124 6.38 29.20 -4.37
N GLU A 125 5.51 29.79 -3.57
CA GLU A 125 5.89 30.46 -2.32
C GLU A 125 6.47 29.44 -1.33
N LEU A 126 5.80 28.30 -1.14
CA LEU A 126 6.31 27.22 -0.29
C LEU A 126 7.66 26.68 -0.78
N LEU A 127 7.78 26.42 -2.09
CA LEU A 127 9.00 25.90 -2.69
C LEU A 127 10.16 26.94 -2.66
N SER A 128 9.87 28.22 -2.54
CA SER A 128 10.88 29.29 -2.42
C SER A 128 11.49 29.41 -1.03
N SER A 129 10.96 28.71 -0.02
CA SER A 129 11.53 28.69 1.33
C SER A 129 12.95 28.12 1.33
N PRO A 130 13.93 28.74 2.05
CA PRO A 130 15.33 28.31 2.00
C PRO A 130 15.56 26.85 2.36
N GLN A 131 14.77 26.33 3.31
CA GLN A 131 14.86 24.94 3.76
C GLN A 131 14.42 23.95 2.69
N ILE A 132 13.31 24.22 2.01
CA ILE A 132 12.78 23.36 0.94
C ILE A 132 13.67 23.47 -0.30
N GLN A 133 14.14 24.66 -0.65
CA GLN A 133 15.06 24.82 -1.76
C GLN A 133 16.37 24.05 -1.59
N SER A 134 16.94 24.02 -0.38
CA SER A 134 18.14 23.23 -0.12
C SER A 134 17.90 21.73 -0.34
N GLN A 135 16.76 21.20 0.13
CA GLN A 135 16.39 19.79 -0.07
C GLN A 135 16.14 19.45 -1.54
N ILE A 136 15.46 20.36 -2.26
CA ILE A 136 15.24 20.20 -3.72
C ILE A 136 16.56 20.17 -4.46
N ASN A 137 17.45 21.12 -4.20
CA ASN A 137 18.75 21.21 -4.85
C ASN A 137 19.62 19.97 -4.56
N GLU A 138 19.59 19.47 -3.33
CA GLU A 138 20.26 18.22 -2.95
C GLU A 138 19.68 17.03 -3.71
N ALA A 139 18.35 16.91 -3.78
CA ALA A 139 17.69 15.84 -4.52
C ALA A 139 18.00 15.90 -6.03
N LEU A 140 17.94 17.10 -6.64
CA LEU A 140 18.26 17.30 -8.05
C LEU A 140 19.74 16.98 -8.35
N THR A 141 20.65 17.40 -7.47
CA THR A 141 22.09 17.11 -7.63
C THR A 141 22.36 15.62 -7.52
N THR A 142 21.71 14.94 -6.57
CA THR A 142 21.87 13.49 -6.36
C THR A 142 21.31 12.67 -7.53
N THR A 143 20.21 13.12 -8.11
CA THR A 143 19.52 12.41 -9.21
C THR A 143 20.00 12.84 -10.61
N GLY A 144 20.75 13.95 -10.72
CA GLY A 144 21.26 14.48 -11.98
C GLY A 144 20.23 15.22 -12.82
N PHE A 145 19.03 15.51 -12.31
CA PHE A 145 18.02 16.30 -13.00
C PHE A 145 18.27 17.80 -12.85
N LYS A 146 17.90 18.57 -13.90
CA LYS A 146 18.06 20.02 -13.90
C LYS A 146 16.91 20.76 -13.23
N SER A 147 15.74 20.15 -13.13
CA SER A 147 14.54 20.74 -12.53
C SER A 147 13.61 19.68 -11.96
N LEU A 148 12.72 20.09 -11.04
CA LEU A 148 11.64 19.25 -10.53
C LEU A 148 10.70 18.77 -11.64
N GLU A 149 10.44 19.62 -12.63
CA GLU A 149 9.59 19.27 -13.76
C GLU A 149 10.21 18.14 -14.60
N GLU A 150 11.52 18.21 -14.88
CA GLU A 150 12.24 17.13 -15.56
C GLU A 150 12.21 15.83 -14.76
N MET A 151 12.38 15.91 -13.44
CA MET A 151 12.29 14.78 -12.54
C MET A 151 10.88 14.15 -12.58
N PHE A 152 9.80 14.94 -12.53
CA PHE A 152 8.44 14.42 -12.63
C PHE A 152 8.16 13.78 -13.98
N ARG A 153 8.62 14.38 -15.10
CA ARG A 153 8.45 13.82 -16.45
C ARG A 153 9.24 12.53 -16.67
N SER A 154 10.28 12.26 -15.87
CA SER A 154 11.05 11.02 -15.95
C SER A 154 10.36 9.84 -15.27
N VAL A 155 9.31 10.09 -14.48
CA VAL A 155 8.58 9.04 -13.75
C VAL A 155 7.79 8.16 -14.73
N THR A 156 8.14 6.88 -14.76
CA THR A 156 7.44 5.90 -15.61
C THR A 156 6.31 5.19 -14.84
N PRO A 157 5.29 4.63 -15.54
CA PRO A 157 4.25 3.80 -14.92
C PRO A 157 4.81 2.67 -14.05
N LEU A 158 5.92 2.05 -14.50
CA LEU A 158 6.59 1.00 -13.74
C LEU A 158 7.19 1.53 -12.43
N MET A 159 7.82 2.71 -12.44
CA MET A 159 8.36 3.34 -11.23
C MET A 159 7.25 3.69 -10.24
N LEU A 160 6.10 4.19 -10.72
CA LEU A 160 4.94 4.46 -9.87
C LEU A 160 4.43 3.18 -9.22
N ALA A 161 4.24 2.11 -9.99
CA ALA A 161 3.80 0.83 -9.48
C ALA A 161 4.80 0.24 -8.49
N ALA A 162 6.11 0.27 -8.79
CA ALA A 162 7.16 -0.23 -7.92
C ALA A 162 7.20 0.53 -6.58
N ASN A 163 7.14 1.86 -6.60
CA ASN A 163 7.12 2.67 -5.37
C ASN A 163 5.90 2.36 -4.49
N ILE A 164 4.72 2.14 -5.11
CA ILE A 164 3.52 1.75 -4.37
C ILE A 164 3.70 0.35 -3.76
N VAL A 165 4.27 -0.59 -4.50
CA VAL A 165 4.58 -1.94 -4.01
C VAL A 165 5.53 -1.89 -2.83
N ASP A 166 6.65 -1.19 -2.96
CA ASP A 166 7.67 -1.09 -1.91
C ASP A 166 7.12 -0.46 -0.63
N LEU A 167 6.38 0.65 -0.77
CA LEU A 167 5.77 1.32 0.37
C LEU A 167 4.75 0.42 1.08
N ASN A 168 3.88 -0.26 0.32
CA ASN A 168 2.86 -1.14 0.90
C ASN A 168 3.47 -2.39 1.54
N LEU A 169 4.55 -2.96 0.99
CA LEU A 169 5.26 -4.06 1.62
C LEU A 169 5.87 -3.64 2.95
N LEU A 170 6.49 -2.47 3.01
CA LEU A 170 7.05 -1.93 4.25
C LEU A 170 5.96 -1.72 5.31
N ILE A 171 4.86 -1.06 4.94
CA ILE A 171 3.69 -0.85 5.81
C ILE A 171 3.10 -2.20 6.24
N GLY A 172 3.00 -3.16 5.32
CA GLY A 172 2.51 -4.51 5.58
C GLY A 172 3.32 -5.24 6.66
N VAL A 173 4.65 -5.17 6.60
CA VAL A 173 5.52 -5.73 7.66
C VAL A 173 5.26 -5.06 9.00
N ILE A 174 5.23 -3.70 9.02
CA ILE A 174 5.00 -2.92 10.25
C ILE A 174 3.65 -3.26 10.89
N LEU A 175 2.58 -3.35 10.09
CA LEU A 175 1.23 -3.64 10.57
C LEU A 175 1.03 -5.12 10.95
N SER A 176 1.77 -6.03 10.33
CA SER A 176 1.67 -7.46 10.62
C SER A 176 2.12 -7.79 12.05
N ILE A 177 3.10 -7.08 12.60
CA ILE A 177 3.63 -7.34 13.95
C ILE A 177 2.55 -7.11 15.02
N PRO A 178 1.98 -5.91 15.18
CA PRO A 178 0.95 -5.69 16.20
C PRO A 178 -0.30 -6.56 15.96
N THR A 179 -0.72 -6.70 14.70
CA THR A 179 -1.89 -7.54 14.36
C THR A 179 -1.67 -8.99 14.81
N ALA A 180 -0.50 -9.57 14.56
CA ALA A 180 -0.17 -10.92 14.99
C ALA A 180 -0.20 -11.07 16.52
N PHE A 181 0.22 -10.05 17.27
CA PHE A 181 0.11 -10.06 18.72
C PHE A 181 -1.34 -10.11 19.21
N PHE A 182 -2.26 -9.44 18.55
CA PHE A 182 -3.66 -9.38 18.93
C PHE A 182 -4.46 -10.64 18.56
N ILE A 183 -4.09 -11.33 17.47
CA ILE A 183 -4.84 -12.51 17.00
C ILE A 183 -4.24 -13.84 17.46
N LYS A 184 -3.02 -13.85 18.02
CA LYS A 184 -2.43 -15.10 18.53
C LYS A 184 -3.30 -15.72 19.62
N THR A 185 -3.57 -17.02 19.51
CA THR A 185 -4.27 -17.77 20.52
C THR A 185 -3.31 -18.23 21.62
N LYS A 186 -3.77 -18.25 22.88
CA LYS A 186 -3.00 -18.88 23.95
C LYS A 186 -2.94 -20.39 23.70
N PRO A 187 -1.78 -21.04 23.93
CA PRO A 187 -1.70 -22.48 23.83
C PRO A 187 -2.72 -23.11 24.79
N ILE A 188 -3.50 -24.06 24.28
CA ILE A 188 -4.41 -24.84 25.11
C ILE A 188 -3.53 -25.65 26.05
N ARG A 189 -3.48 -25.27 27.35
CA ARG A 189 -2.87 -26.11 28.37
C ARG A 189 -3.71 -27.39 28.47
N LYS A 190 -3.16 -28.49 27.94
CA LYS A 190 -3.65 -29.86 28.24
C LYS A 190 -3.28 -30.24 29.67
#